data_7c3982f2f375e4379ee0940b2fc7ebeb
#
_entry.id   7c3982f2f375e4379ee0940b2fc7ebeb
#
_cell.length_a   1.000
_cell.length_b   1.000
_cell.length_c   1.000
_cell.angle_alpha   90.00
_cell.angle_beta   90.00
_cell.angle_gamma   90.00
#
_symmetry.space_group_name_H-M   'P 1'
#
loop_
_entity.id
_entity.type
_entity.pdbx_description
1 polymer ?
#
loop_
_entity_poly.entity_id
_entity_poly.type
_entity_poly.pdbx_seq_one_letter_code
_entity_poly.pdbx_strand_id
1 'polypeptide(L)'
;MDIDDILASVDRTDVSIPESTALDHQLLTRFWVAERSVPELLPWPARLMDRMMERIRQQIETIEDLAAASSDPSTTTMSNKHTSASNTTLKLSILQTDLSRTQYLLRSLLRQRLSKLTKHSMHYLLSTTSTPPTPPPPSQSQSSGQNQTQPEDSIPFPEDPPPRTCPLSPAEISYLHTHQTLLARHFGSSFLSSFPQQLRRLDDNAGGTSMLQGPDAKEVVFVRCLAEEVPIIAPPGDGVDEEVIGGSMRMGDVWVVRWEGVRKAWERGDVEVL
;
A
#
# COMPACT_ATOMS: atom_id res chain seq x y z
N MET A 1 -12.61 38.22 10.55
CA MET A 1 -11.92 37.06 9.93
C MET A 1 -11.77 36.05 11.05
N ASP A 2 -12.61 35.02 11.01
CA ASP A 2 -12.63 33.98 12.02
C ASP A 2 -11.39 33.07 11.84
N ILE A 3 -10.81 32.64 12.96
CA ILE A 3 -9.67 31.73 12.97
C ILE A 3 -10.04 30.42 12.26
N ASP A 4 -11.29 30.01 12.33
CA ASP A 4 -11.83 28.84 11.62
C ASP A 4 -11.83 29.02 10.09
N ASP A 5 -12.04 30.24 9.59
CA ASP A 5 -11.94 30.59 8.17
C ASP A 5 -10.49 30.52 7.68
N ILE A 6 -9.52 30.89 8.52
CA ILE A 6 -8.09 30.81 8.21
C ILE A 6 -7.66 29.35 8.24
N LEU A 7 -8.09 28.57 9.23
CA LEU A 7 -7.82 27.14 9.31
C LEU A 7 -8.47 26.39 8.13
N ALA A 8 -9.70 26.71 7.76
CA ALA A 8 -10.36 26.14 6.59
C ALA A 8 -9.71 26.57 5.26
N SER A 9 -9.05 27.74 5.20
CA SER A 9 -8.29 28.16 4.01
C SER A 9 -6.93 27.48 3.92
N VAL A 10 -6.32 27.13 5.04
CA VAL A 10 -5.07 26.36 5.10
C VAL A 10 -5.32 24.87 4.84
N ASP A 11 -6.49 24.36 5.23
CA ASP A 11 -6.90 22.97 4.99
C ASP A 11 -7.49 22.74 3.57
N ARG A 12 -7.72 23.82 2.83
CA ARG A 12 -7.89 23.74 1.38
C ARG A 12 -6.51 23.43 0.79
N THR A 13 -6.18 22.15 0.75
CA THR A 13 -5.15 21.61 -0.15
C THR A 13 -5.60 21.85 -1.58
N ASP A 14 -5.39 23.07 -2.02
CA ASP A 14 -5.68 23.45 -3.40
C ASP A 14 -4.71 22.65 -4.27
N VAL A 15 -5.25 21.64 -4.96
CA VAL A 15 -4.50 20.71 -5.80
C VAL A 15 -3.69 21.45 -6.87
N SER A 16 -4.05 22.71 -7.14
CA SER A 16 -3.44 23.57 -8.14
C SER A 16 -2.18 24.32 -7.65
N ILE A 17 -1.91 24.37 -6.35
CA ILE A 17 -0.75 25.09 -5.82
C ILE A 17 0.54 24.30 -6.10
N PRO A 18 1.56 24.92 -6.74
CA PRO A 18 2.81 24.22 -7.10
C PRO A 18 3.57 23.67 -5.88
N GLU A 19 3.47 24.29 -4.72
CA GLU A 19 4.06 23.82 -3.48
C GLU A 19 3.42 22.53 -2.99
N SER A 20 2.09 22.42 -3.02
CA SER A 20 1.39 21.19 -2.66
C SER A 20 1.69 20.06 -3.65
N THR A 21 1.92 20.40 -4.91
CA THR A 21 2.33 19.45 -5.95
C THR A 21 3.70 18.84 -5.66
N ALA A 22 4.67 19.68 -5.32
CA ALA A 22 6.02 19.23 -4.98
C ALA A 22 6.02 18.37 -3.71
N LEU A 23 5.26 18.76 -2.69
CA LEU A 23 5.11 18.00 -1.45
C LEU A 23 4.47 16.62 -1.68
N ASP A 24 3.38 16.56 -2.43
CA ASP A 24 2.72 15.29 -2.72
C ASP A 24 3.60 14.34 -3.53
N HIS A 25 4.35 14.87 -4.50
CA HIS A 25 5.30 14.07 -5.26
C HIS A 25 6.45 13.57 -4.37
N GLN A 26 6.92 14.40 -3.44
CA GLN A 26 7.94 14.01 -2.47
C GLN A 26 7.40 12.93 -1.51
N LEU A 27 6.17 13.09 -1.01
CA LEU A 27 5.51 12.09 -0.16
C LEU A 27 5.30 10.76 -0.90
N LEU A 28 4.89 10.81 -2.17
CA LEU A 28 4.75 9.62 -3.00
C LEU A 28 6.08 8.90 -3.18
N THR A 29 7.15 9.65 -3.43
CA THR A 29 8.51 9.09 -3.59
C THR A 29 8.99 8.45 -2.29
N ARG A 30 8.82 9.10 -1.15
CA ARG A 30 9.16 8.55 0.17
C ARG A 30 8.37 7.29 0.47
N PHE A 31 7.06 7.31 0.19
CA PHE A 31 6.21 6.14 0.38
C PHE A 31 6.62 4.98 -0.54
N TRP A 32 6.95 5.27 -1.79
CA TRP A 32 7.45 4.27 -2.74
C TRP A 32 8.77 3.63 -2.27
N VAL A 33 9.71 4.43 -1.76
CA VAL A 33 10.97 3.92 -1.19
C VAL A 33 10.69 3.05 0.04
N ALA A 34 9.86 3.53 0.97
CA ALA A 34 9.49 2.79 2.15
C ALA A 34 8.79 1.46 1.80
N GLU A 35 7.81 1.48 0.88
CA GLU A 35 7.13 0.26 0.42
C GLU A 35 8.09 -0.75 -0.23
N ARG A 36 9.13 -0.27 -0.90
CA ARG A 36 10.14 -1.14 -1.53
C ARG A 36 11.07 -1.78 -0.51
N SER A 37 11.44 -1.05 0.54
CA SER A 37 12.45 -1.44 1.51
C SER A 37 11.90 -2.32 2.65
N VAL A 38 10.60 -2.18 2.95
CA VAL A 38 9.94 -2.92 4.02
C VAL A 38 9.41 -4.27 3.53
N PRO A 39 9.53 -5.36 4.30
CA PRO A 39 9.04 -6.69 3.88
C PRO A 39 7.51 -6.80 3.86
N GLU A 40 6.82 -6.12 4.76
CA GLU A 40 5.35 -6.14 4.82
C GLU A 40 4.71 -5.03 3.99
N LEU A 41 3.39 -5.14 3.77
CA LEU A 41 2.60 -4.08 3.15
C LEU A 41 2.38 -2.94 4.14
N LEU A 42 2.74 -1.73 3.70
CA LEU A 42 2.46 -0.53 4.46
C LEU A 42 0.98 -0.11 4.34
N PRO A 43 0.42 0.61 5.30
CA PRO A 43 -0.94 1.12 5.23
C PRO A 43 -1.17 1.92 3.95
N TRP A 44 -2.31 1.68 3.29
CA TRP A 44 -2.64 2.37 2.04
C TRP A 44 -2.82 3.88 2.25
N PRO A 45 -2.05 4.73 1.57
CA PRO A 45 -2.12 6.17 1.73
C PRO A 45 -3.28 6.77 0.90
N ALA A 46 -4.53 6.47 1.29
CA ALA A 46 -5.72 6.80 0.50
C ALA A 46 -5.77 8.28 0.10
N ARG A 47 -5.61 9.19 1.06
CA ARG A 47 -5.68 10.65 0.81
C ARG A 47 -4.63 11.13 -0.18
N LEU A 48 -3.40 10.60 -0.10
CA LEU A 48 -2.33 10.94 -1.03
C LEU A 48 -2.64 10.42 -2.43
N MET A 49 -3.12 9.17 -2.52
CA MET A 49 -3.46 8.55 -3.80
C MET A 49 -4.63 9.26 -4.49
N ASP A 50 -5.66 9.66 -3.74
CA ASP A 50 -6.81 10.39 -4.27
C ASP A 50 -6.37 11.75 -4.86
N ARG A 51 -5.53 12.51 -4.14
CA ARG A 51 -4.98 13.77 -4.64
C ARG A 51 -4.11 13.58 -5.89
N MET A 52 -3.26 12.54 -5.87
CA MET A 52 -2.40 12.24 -7.03
C MET A 52 -3.21 11.83 -8.27
N MET A 53 -4.26 11.03 -8.09
CA MET A 53 -5.13 10.63 -9.19
C MET A 53 -5.91 11.80 -9.76
N GLU A 54 -6.41 12.70 -8.93
CA GLU A 54 -7.09 13.91 -9.37
C GLU A 54 -6.14 14.83 -10.13
N ARG A 55 -4.92 15.02 -9.63
CA ARG A 55 -3.88 15.81 -10.31
C ARG A 55 -3.51 15.24 -11.68
N ILE A 56 -3.36 13.92 -11.79
CA ILE A 56 -3.09 13.26 -13.08
C ILE A 56 -4.24 13.51 -14.06
N ARG A 57 -5.49 13.43 -13.60
CA ARG A 57 -6.66 13.70 -14.44
C ARG A 57 -6.64 15.12 -14.99
N GLN A 58 -6.42 16.11 -14.11
CA GLN A 58 -6.32 17.53 -14.51
C GLN A 58 -5.12 17.79 -15.42
N GLN A 59 -4.00 17.12 -15.19
CA GLN A 59 -2.82 17.25 -16.07
C GLN A 59 -3.07 16.66 -17.46
N ILE A 60 -3.76 15.53 -17.54
CA ILE A 60 -4.16 14.94 -18.84
C ILE A 60 -5.09 15.90 -19.59
N GLU A 61 -6.12 16.43 -18.93
CA GLU A 61 -7.04 17.39 -19.51
C GLU A 61 -6.32 18.65 -20.04
N THR A 62 -5.40 19.21 -19.24
CA THR A 62 -4.56 20.34 -19.70
C THR A 62 -3.68 20.03 -20.87
N ILE A 63 -3.15 18.82 -20.97
CA ILE A 63 -2.35 18.37 -22.11
C ILE A 63 -3.23 18.24 -23.35
N GLU A 64 -4.42 17.68 -23.23
CA GLU A 64 -5.38 17.51 -24.33
C GLU A 64 -5.86 18.87 -24.84
N ASP A 65 -6.19 19.82 -23.95
CA ASP A 65 -6.58 21.18 -24.32
C ASP A 65 -5.48 21.93 -25.06
N LEU A 66 -4.23 21.83 -24.54
CA LEU A 66 -3.09 22.47 -25.19
C LEU A 66 -2.77 21.83 -26.55
N ALA A 67 -2.94 20.52 -26.68
CA ALA A 67 -2.76 19.81 -27.95
C ALA A 67 -3.84 20.19 -28.96
N ALA A 68 -5.10 20.27 -28.53
CA ALA A 68 -6.22 20.74 -29.35
C ALA A 68 -5.99 22.19 -29.84
N ALA A 69 -5.62 23.09 -28.91
CA ALA A 69 -5.32 24.48 -29.24
C ALA A 69 -4.14 24.66 -30.22
N SER A 70 -3.17 23.74 -30.15
CA SER A 70 -2.03 23.75 -31.07
C SER A 70 -2.38 23.22 -32.47
N SER A 71 -3.47 22.45 -32.58
CA SER A 71 -3.91 21.83 -33.86
C SER A 71 -4.85 22.75 -34.67
N ASP A 72 -5.41 23.79 -34.02
CA ASP A 72 -6.41 24.65 -34.63
C ASP A 72 -5.75 25.82 -35.38
N PRO A 73 -5.74 25.85 -36.74
CA PRO A 73 -5.06 26.89 -37.53
C PRO A 73 -5.80 28.23 -37.51
N SER A 74 -7.03 28.29 -37.01
CA SER A 74 -7.91 29.45 -37.18
C SER A 74 -7.78 30.58 -36.17
N THR A 75 -7.09 30.35 -35.05
CA THR A 75 -7.01 31.32 -33.92
C THR A 75 -5.78 32.21 -33.90
N THR A 76 -4.93 32.16 -34.94
CA THR A 76 -3.66 32.87 -34.93
C THR A 76 -3.64 34.09 -35.86
N THR A 77 -3.81 35.25 -35.27
CA THR A 77 -3.45 36.56 -35.89
C THR A 77 -1.96 36.62 -36.19
N MET A 78 -1.64 37.17 -37.38
CA MET A 78 -0.41 37.03 -38.15
C MET A 78 0.93 37.53 -37.53
N SER A 79 1.02 38.03 -36.31
CA SER A 79 2.23 38.77 -35.93
C SER A 79 3.16 38.14 -34.87
N ASN A 80 2.77 37.03 -34.21
CA ASN A 80 3.64 36.40 -33.18
C ASN A 80 3.66 34.87 -33.22
N LYS A 81 3.52 34.29 -34.41
CA LYS A 81 3.31 32.86 -34.63
C LYS A 81 4.42 31.92 -34.16
N HIS A 82 5.69 32.32 -34.33
CA HIS A 82 6.81 31.42 -34.05
C HIS A 82 7.16 31.30 -32.57
N THR A 83 7.08 32.37 -31.80
CA THR A 83 7.40 32.37 -30.37
C THR A 83 6.29 31.72 -29.53
N SER A 84 5.03 31.96 -29.88
CA SER A 84 3.89 31.35 -29.20
C SER A 84 3.80 29.85 -29.41
N ALA A 85 3.97 29.36 -30.64
CA ALA A 85 3.96 27.95 -30.99
C ALA A 85 5.12 27.19 -30.32
N SER A 86 6.32 27.79 -30.29
CA SER A 86 7.48 27.21 -29.62
C SER A 86 7.25 27.07 -28.09
N ASN A 87 6.66 28.09 -27.47
CA ASN A 87 6.36 28.06 -26.02
C ASN A 87 5.28 27.01 -25.67
N THR A 88 4.27 26.84 -26.51
CA THR A 88 3.23 25.81 -26.31
C THR A 88 3.80 24.41 -26.45
N THR A 89 4.64 24.19 -27.44
CA THR A 89 5.31 22.89 -27.65
C THR A 89 6.25 22.55 -26.48
N LEU A 90 7.00 23.53 -26.00
CA LEU A 90 7.86 23.36 -24.82
C LEU A 90 7.03 23.02 -23.58
N LYS A 91 5.94 23.75 -23.33
CA LYS A 91 5.03 23.51 -22.21
C LYS A 91 4.42 22.11 -22.28
N LEU A 92 3.95 21.68 -23.46
CA LEU A 92 3.47 20.32 -23.70
C LEU A 92 4.54 19.26 -23.36
N SER A 93 5.76 19.45 -23.85
CA SER A 93 6.86 18.52 -23.58
C SER A 93 7.17 18.39 -22.08
N ILE A 94 7.17 19.52 -21.34
CA ILE A 94 7.38 19.52 -19.90
C ILE A 94 6.26 18.77 -19.18
N LEU A 95 4.99 19.09 -19.51
CA LEU A 95 3.83 18.45 -18.87
C LEU A 95 3.78 16.93 -19.17
N GLN A 96 4.06 16.53 -20.40
CA GLN A 96 4.12 15.11 -20.77
C GLN A 96 5.24 14.35 -20.04
N THR A 97 6.40 15.00 -19.86
CA THR A 97 7.53 14.41 -19.14
C THR A 97 7.20 14.24 -17.67
N ASP A 98 6.60 15.26 -17.05
CA ASP A 98 6.18 15.21 -15.65
C ASP A 98 5.09 14.16 -15.41
N LEU A 99 4.09 14.10 -16.29
CA LEU A 99 3.07 13.06 -16.28
C LEU A 99 3.68 11.65 -16.38
N SER A 100 4.64 11.46 -17.27
CA SER A 100 5.33 10.17 -17.43
C SER A 100 6.08 9.74 -16.17
N ARG A 101 6.75 10.68 -15.49
CA ARG A 101 7.44 10.44 -14.21
C ARG A 101 6.47 10.04 -13.11
N THR A 102 5.40 10.78 -12.97
CA THR A 102 4.35 10.49 -11.97
C THR A 102 3.70 9.14 -12.20
N GLN A 103 3.36 8.84 -13.44
CA GLN A 103 2.81 7.53 -13.83
C GLN A 103 3.79 6.39 -13.57
N TYR A 104 5.09 6.62 -13.80
CA TYR A 104 6.12 5.61 -13.50
C TYR A 104 6.17 5.28 -12.00
N LEU A 105 6.18 6.29 -11.14
CA LEU A 105 6.19 6.09 -9.69
C LEU A 105 4.96 5.33 -9.20
N LEU A 106 3.78 5.74 -9.65
CA LEU A 106 2.51 5.07 -9.30
C LEU A 106 2.48 3.62 -9.77
N ARG A 107 2.83 3.36 -11.02
CA ARG A 107 2.89 1.99 -11.55
C ARG A 107 3.92 1.14 -10.83
N SER A 108 5.07 1.71 -10.50
CA SER A 108 6.12 1.02 -9.75
C SER A 108 5.66 0.67 -8.34
N LEU A 109 5.03 1.62 -7.63
CA LEU A 109 4.44 1.41 -6.31
C LEU A 109 3.39 0.27 -6.34
N LEU A 110 2.44 0.34 -7.27
CA LEU A 110 1.38 -0.67 -7.40
C LEU A 110 1.96 -2.05 -7.72
N ARG A 111 2.98 -2.14 -8.57
CA ARG A 111 3.65 -3.42 -8.87
C ARG A 111 4.35 -4.00 -7.64
N GLN A 112 5.01 -3.17 -6.82
CA GLN A 112 5.64 -3.62 -5.58
C GLN A 112 4.59 -4.17 -4.62
N ARG A 113 3.49 -3.45 -4.43
CA ARG A 113 2.39 -3.90 -3.57
C ARG A 113 1.76 -5.19 -4.07
N LEU A 114 1.46 -5.28 -5.37
CA LEU A 114 0.93 -6.50 -5.99
C LEU A 114 1.89 -7.69 -5.83
N SER A 115 3.20 -7.47 -5.96
CA SER A 115 4.20 -8.52 -5.75
C SER A 115 4.16 -9.06 -4.31
N LYS A 116 4.09 -8.18 -3.31
CA LYS A 116 3.95 -8.58 -1.90
C LYS A 116 2.62 -9.29 -1.63
N LEU A 117 1.52 -8.78 -2.20
CA LEU A 117 0.19 -9.39 -2.10
C LEU A 117 0.17 -10.81 -2.68
N THR A 118 0.75 -11.00 -3.86
CA THR A 118 0.80 -12.33 -4.48
C THR A 118 1.72 -13.29 -3.72
N LYS A 119 2.84 -12.78 -3.19
CA LYS A 119 3.79 -13.59 -2.41
C LYS A 119 3.19 -14.08 -1.09
N HIS A 120 2.47 -13.23 -0.37
CA HIS A 120 1.92 -13.52 0.95
C HIS A 120 0.38 -13.48 0.98
N SER A 121 -0.25 -13.94 -0.11
CA SER A 121 -1.69 -13.81 -0.35
C SER A 121 -2.53 -14.43 0.75
N MET A 122 -2.23 -15.64 1.19
CA MET A 122 -2.98 -16.33 2.25
C MET A 122 -2.82 -15.63 3.61
N HIS A 123 -1.63 -15.12 3.92
CA HIS A 123 -1.40 -14.36 5.15
C HIS A 123 -2.30 -13.11 5.23
N TYR A 124 -2.37 -12.34 4.15
CA TYR A 124 -3.22 -11.15 4.10
C TYR A 124 -4.72 -11.48 4.09
N LEU A 125 -5.14 -12.56 3.43
CA LEU A 125 -6.52 -13.03 3.49
C LEU A 125 -6.93 -13.39 4.92
N LEU A 126 -6.12 -14.18 5.61
CA LEU A 126 -6.39 -14.55 7.00
C LEU A 126 -6.42 -13.33 7.91
N SER A 127 -5.54 -12.35 7.71
CA SER A 127 -5.55 -11.12 8.50
C SER A 127 -6.78 -10.23 8.25
N THR A 128 -7.39 -10.31 7.06
CA THR A 128 -8.63 -9.57 6.74
C THR A 128 -9.89 -10.30 7.24
N THR A 129 -9.85 -11.63 7.33
CA THR A 129 -10.99 -12.44 7.79
C THR A 129 -11.00 -12.71 9.29
N SER A 130 -9.85 -12.55 9.98
CA SER A 130 -9.77 -12.70 11.43
C SER A 130 -10.43 -11.51 12.12
N THR A 131 -11.75 -11.61 12.29
CA THR A 131 -12.47 -10.85 13.32
C THR A 131 -11.87 -11.19 14.69
N PRO A 132 -11.63 -10.21 15.60
CA PRO A 132 -11.20 -10.52 16.95
C PRO A 132 -12.21 -11.51 17.57
N PRO A 133 -11.77 -12.53 18.32
CA PRO A 133 -12.65 -13.48 18.93
C PRO A 133 -13.59 -12.73 19.87
N THR A 134 -14.82 -12.55 19.48
CA THR A 134 -15.91 -12.17 20.38
C THR A 134 -15.99 -13.30 21.42
N PRO A 135 -15.96 -13.01 22.74
CA PRO A 135 -16.07 -14.04 23.76
C PRO A 135 -17.36 -14.83 23.50
N PRO A 136 -17.32 -16.17 23.55
CA PRO A 136 -18.46 -16.98 23.20
C PRO A 136 -19.64 -16.66 24.14
N PRO A 137 -20.86 -16.45 23.62
CA PRO A 137 -22.03 -16.39 24.44
C PRO A 137 -22.22 -17.77 25.12
N PRO A 138 -22.63 -17.83 26.40
CA PRO A 138 -22.77 -19.07 27.11
C PRO A 138 -23.86 -19.92 26.47
N SER A 139 -23.45 -21.11 26.04
CA SER A 139 -24.22 -22.32 25.82
C SER A 139 -25.67 -22.19 25.27
N GLN A 140 -25.84 -22.58 24.02
CA GLN A 140 -26.99 -23.39 23.64
C GLN A 140 -26.54 -24.57 22.78
N SER A 141 -26.98 -25.72 23.25
CA SER A 141 -26.76 -27.08 22.87
C SER A 141 -27.04 -27.39 21.41
N GLN A 142 -26.17 -28.22 20.86
CA GLN A 142 -26.44 -29.36 19.99
C GLN A 142 -27.53 -29.22 18.91
N SER A 143 -27.10 -29.11 17.68
CA SER A 143 -27.68 -29.90 16.61
C SER A 143 -26.58 -30.50 15.76
N SER A 144 -26.50 -31.81 15.90
CA SER A 144 -25.75 -32.73 15.06
C SER A 144 -26.20 -32.58 13.61
N GLY A 145 -25.29 -32.54 12.72
CA GLY A 145 -25.59 -32.87 11.35
C GLY A 145 -24.84 -32.07 10.30
N GLN A 146 -23.96 -32.81 9.69
CA GLN A 146 -23.31 -32.49 8.41
C GLN A 146 -22.08 -31.62 8.52
N ASN A 147 -20.95 -32.29 8.81
CA ASN A 147 -19.64 -31.93 8.31
C ASN A 147 -19.68 -31.95 6.77
N GLN A 148 -20.24 -30.92 6.18
CA GLN A 148 -19.86 -30.52 4.85
C GLN A 148 -18.48 -29.88 5.03
N THR A 149 -17.44 -30.67 4.78
CA THR A 149 -16.11 -30.19 4.49
C THR A 149 -16.23 -29.24 3.30
N GLN A 150 -16.47 -27.97 3.60
CA GLN A 150 -16.26 -26.92 2.61
C GLN A 150 -14.78 -27.01 2.22
N PRO A 151 -14.47 -27.09 0.93
CA PRO A 151 -13.09 -27.01 0.52
C PRO A 151 -12.52 -25.70 1.08
N GLU A 152 -11.35 -25.79 1.72
CA GLU A 152 -10.64 -24.61 2.29
C GLU A 152 -10.36 -23.53 1.26
N ASP A 153 -10.61 -23.81 0.01
CA ASP A 153 -10.45 -22.95 -1.16
C ASP A 153 -11.52 -21.84 -1.27
N SER A 154 -12.62 -21.92 -0.52
CA SER A 154 -13.64 -20.89 -0.52
C SER A 154 -13.64 -20.09 0.78
N ILE A 155 -12.66 -19.19 0.90
CA ILE A 155 -12.72 -18.16 1.93
C ILE A 155 -13.83 -17.18 1.52
N PRO A 156 -14.91 -17.05 2.32
CA PRO A 156 -16.01 -16.16 1.96
C PRO A 156 -15.51 -14.72 1.85
N PHE A 157 -16.04 -13.99 0.88
CA PHE A 157 -15.75 -12.55 0.76
C PHE A 157 -16.25 -11.87 2.04
N PRO A 158 -15.43 -11.05 2.70
CA PRO A 158 -15.88 -10.32 3.87
C PRO A 158 -17.01 -9.37 3.49
N GLU A 159 -18.21 -9.63 4.03
CA GLU A 159 -19.38 -8.75 3.84
C GLU A 159 -19.24 -7.43 4.60
N ASP A 160 -18.44 -7.44 5.67
CA ASP A 160 -18.19 -6.26 6.48
C ASP A 160 -17.00 -5.45 5.93
N PRO A 161 -17.03 -4.11 6.06
CA PRO A 161 -15.89 -3.27 5.70
C PRO A 161 -14.67 -3.71 6.51
N PRO A 162 -13.48 -3.75 5.88
CA PRO A 162 -12.26 -4.21 6.54
C PRO A 162 -12.01 -3.39 7.82
N PRO A 163 -11.50 -4.03 8.88
CA PRO A 163 -11.19 -3.33 10.11
C PRO A 163 -10.28 -2.13 9.82
N ARG A 164 -10.45 -1.03 10.52
CA ARG A 164 -9.70 0.23 10.32
C ARG A 164 -8.18 0.08 10.39
N THR A 165 -7.71 -1.04 10.88
CA THR A 165 -6.30 -1.44 10.96
C THR A 165 -5.80 -2.22 9.74
N CYS A 166 -6.65 -2.48 8.75
CA CYS A 166 -6.23 -3.22 7.55
C CYS A 166 -5.31 -2.35 6.68
N PRO A 167 -4.09 -2.80 6.35
CA PRO A 167 -3.17 -2.04 5.52
C PRO A 167 -3.56 -2.00 4.03
N LEU A 168 -4.60 -2.73 3.65
CA LEU A 168 -5.04 -2.93 2.28
C LEU A 168 -6.11 -1.92 1.86
N SER A 169 -6.08 -1.53 0.59
CA SER A 169 -7.18 -0.81 -0.04
C SER A 169 -8.34 -1.76 -0.38
N PRO A 170 -9.58 -1.26 -0.54
CA PRO A 170 -10.72 -2.11 -0.95
C PRO A 170 -10.48 -2.83 -2.29
N ALA A 171 -9.81 -2.16 -3.22
CA ALA A 171 -9.45 -2.75 -4.51
C ALA A 171 -8.41 -3.88 -4.37
N GLU A 172 -7.45 -3.75 -3.46
CA GLU A 172 -6.46 -4.78 -3.16
C GLU A 172 -7.10 -6.01 -2.50
N ILE A 173 -8.07 -5.81 -1.61
CA ILE A 173 -8.84 -6.90 -0.98
C ILE A 173 -9.62 -7.66 -2.05
N SER A 174 -10.34 -6.96 -2.92
CA SER A 174 -11.09 -7.57 -4.02
C SER A 174 -10.17 -8.34 -4.99
N TYR A 175 -9.02 -7.76 -5.33
CA TYR A 175 -8.01 -8.43 -6.13
C TYR A 175 -7.52 -9.72 -5.46
N LEU A 176 -7.15 -9.66 -4.20
CA LEU A 176 -6.61 -10.77 -3.43
C LEU A 176 -7.58 -11.94 -3.40
N HIS A 177 -8.85 -11.65 -3.13
CA HIS A 177 -9.94 -12.63 -3.12
C HIS A 177 -10.14 -13.30 -4.48
N THR A 178 -10.24 -12.49 -5.52
CA THR A 178 -10.43 -12.96 -6.90
C THR A 178 -9.23 -13.80 -7.36
N HIS A 179 -8.02 -13.36 -7.05
CA HIS A 179 -6.79 -14.05 -7.37
C HIS A 179 -6.73 -15.43 -6.70
N GLN A 180 -7.01 -15.52 -5.39
CA GLN A 180 -7.00 -16.79 -4.67
C GLN A 180 -8.10 -17.75 -5.14
N THR A 181 -9.31 -17.25 -5.37
CA THR A 181 -10.40 -18.06 -5.92
C THR A 181 -10.03 -18.64 -7.30
N LEU A 182 -9.39 -17.84 -8.14
CA LEU A 182 -8.94 -18.28 -9.45
C LEU A 182 -7.84 -19.34 -9.36
N LEU A 183 -6.86 -19.18 -8.47
CA LEU A 183 -5.79 -20.16 -8.22
C LEU A 183 -6.36 -21.47 -7.67
N ALA A 184 -7.20 -21.39 -6.65
CA ALA A 184 -7.85 -22.56 -6.05
C ALA A 184 -8.65 -23.35 -7.10
N ARG A 185 -9.44 -22.65 -7.91
CA ARG A 185 -10.20 -23.28 -9.01
C ARG A 185 -9.27 -23.91 -10.04
N HIS A 186 -8.18 -23.23 -10.42
CA HIS A 186 -7.22 -23.74 -11.39
C HIS A 186 -6.51 -24.98 -10.88
N PHE A 187 -5.99 -24.97 -9.66
CA PHE A 187 -5.32 -26.12 -9.07
C PHE A 187 -6.27 -27.26 -8.79
N GLY A 188 -7.47 -26.96 -8.30
CA GLY A 188 -8.52 -27.96 -8.07
C GLY A 188 -8.92 -28.71 -9.35
N SER A 189 -9.03 -28.00 -10.48
CA SER A 189 -9.39 -28.63 -11.77
C SER A 189 -8.22 -29.33 -12.46
N SER A 190 -6.96 -28.93 -12.20
CA SER A 190 -5.80 -29.47 -12.91
C SER A 190 -5.27 -30.75 -12.25
N PHE A 191 -4.72 -30.66 -11.05
CA PHE A 191 -4.04 -31.81 -10.42
C PHE A 191 -4.46 -32.11 -8.99
N LEU A 192 -4.91 -31.11 -8.24
CA LEU A 192 -5.19 -31.25 -6.82
C LEU A 192 -6.34 -32.22 -6.55
N SER A 193 -7.28 -32.34 -7.49
CA SER A 193 -8.39 -33.30 -7.40
C SER A 193 -7.95 -34.77 -7.36
N SER A 194 -6.77 -35.09 -7.89
CA SER A 194 -6.21 -36.44 -7.88
C SER A 194 -5.54 -36.83 -6.55
N PHE A 195 -5.28 -35.85 -5.66
CA PHE A 195 -4.67 -36.12 -4.37
C PHE A 195 -5.71 -36.47 -3.28
N PRO A 196 -5.36 -37.26 -2.26
CA PRO A 196 -6.18 -37.47 -1.08
C PRO A 196 -6.48 -36.15 -0.37
N GLN A 197 -7.63 -36.06 0.29
CA GLN A 197 -8.06 -34.83 0.99
C GLN A 197 -7.04 -34.26 1.97
N GLN A 198 -6.28 -35.13 2.64
CA GLN A 198 -5.23 -34.77 3.59
C GLN A 198 -4.08 -34.00 2.95
N LEU A 199 -3.78 -34.27 1.67
CA LEU A 199 -2.69 -33.62 0.92
C LEU A 199 -3.16 -32.40 0.09
N ARG A 200 -4.44 -32.07 0.12
CA ARG A 200 -4.98 -30.91 -0.57
C ARG A 200 -4.83 -29.63 0.24
N ARG A 201 -4.57 -29.75 1.53
CA ARG A 201 -4.45 -28.61 2.46
C ARG A 201 -3.01 -28.14 2.54
N LEU A 202 -2.81 -26.85 2.41
CA LEU A 202 -1.51 -26.18 2.62
C LEU A 202 -1.17 -26.02 4.10
N ASP A 203 -2.18 -26.01 4.95
CA ASP A 203 -2.03 -25.79 6.39
C ASP A 203 -2.64 -26.94 7.18
N ASP A 204 -1.81 -27.57 8.01
CA ASP A 204 -2.26 -28.64 8.91
C ASP A 204 -2.44 -28.08 10.31
N ASN A 205 -3.62 -27.56 10.56
CA ASN A 205 -4.00 -27.02 11.88
C ASN A 205 -3.95 -28.10 13.01
N ALA A 206 -3.95 -29.38 12.65
CA ALA A 206 -3.90 -30.46 13.62
C ALA A 206 -2.49 -30.67 14.22
N GLY A 207 -1.43 -30.28 13.48
CA GLY A 207 -0.04 -30.37 13.94
C GLY A 207 0.53 -29.10 14.55
N GLY A 208 -0.19 -27.98 14.52
CA GLY A 208 0.28 -26.70 15.04
C GLY A 208 1.37 -26.02 14.21
N THR A 209 1.72 -26.57 13.04
CA THR A 209 2.72 -26.00 12.16
C THR A 209 2.05 -25.40 10.93
N SER A 210 2.01 -24.07 10.86
CA SER A 210 1.52 -23.36 9.69
C SER A 210 2.61 -23.35 8.60
N MET A 211 2.26 -23.77 7.39
CA MET A 211 3.11 -23.63 6.21
C MET A 211 2.96 -22.28 5.52
N LEU A 212 2.07 -21.43 6.02
CA LEU A 212 1.81 -20.10 5.48
C LEU A 212 2.89 -19.15 5.99
N GLN A 213 3.79 -18.78 5.10
CA GLN A 213 4.81 -17.78 5.43
C GLN A 213 4.21 -16.38 5.28
N GLY A 214 4.17 -15.65 6.40
CA GLY A 214 3.96 -14.20 6.40
C GLY A 214 5.21 -13.43 5.95
N PRO A 215 5.11 -12.10 5.84
CA PRO A 215 6.29 -11.26 5.62
C PRO A 215 7.26 -11.40 6.80
N ASP A 216 8.55 -11.42 6.48
CA ASP A 216 9.59 -11.57 7.50
C ASP A 216 9.85 -10.23 8.21
N ALA A 217 9.29 -10.08 9.41
CA ALA A 217 9.49 -8.88 10.22
C ALA A 217 10.93 -8.70 10.72
N LYS A 218 11.76 -9.74 10.66
CA LYS A 218 13.18 -9.71 11.06
C LYS A 218 14.09 -9.15 9.96
N GLU A 219 13.55 -8.92 8.76
CA GLU A 219 14.29 -8.31 7.66
C GLU A 219 14.82 -6.92 8.08
N VAL A 220 16.02 -6.63 7.64
CA VAL A 220 16.76 -5.44 8.03
C VAL A 220 16.45 -4.28 7.09
N VAL A 221 16.18 -3.12 7.66
CA VAL A 221 15.87 -1.90 6.93
C VAL A 221 16.81 -0.76 7.32
N PHE A 222 17.07 0.14 6.37
CA PHE A 222 17.78 1.39 6.62
C PHE A 222 16.77 2.46 7.04
N VAL A 223 17.05 3.11 8.17
CA VAL A 223 16.12 4.11 8.72
C VAL A 223 16.88 5.37 9.13
N ARG A 224 16.23 6.52 8.95
CA ARG A 224 16.69 7.82 9.42
C ARG A 224 15.77 8.32 10.51
N CYS A 225 16.34 8.79 11.60
CA CYS A 225 15.60 9.42 12.69
C CYS A 225 15.20 10.86 12.31
N LEU A 226 13.91 11.17 12.47
CA LEU A 226 13.34 12.50 12.23
C LEU A 226 13.01 13.23 13.55
N ALA A 227 12.71 12.49 14.61
CA ALA A 227 12.45 13.02 15.94
C ALA A 227 13.76 13.27 16.71
N GLU A 228 13.69 14.01 17.81
CA GLU A 228 14.88 14.34 18.63
C GLU A 228 15.56 13.08 19.16
N GLU A 229 14.77 12.13 19.69
CA GLU A 229 15.26 10.87 20.20
C GLU A 229 14.19 9.79 20.06
N VAL A 230 14.57 8.64 19.49
CA VAL A 230 13.67 7.50 19.27
C VAL A 230 14.28 6.25 19.90
N PRO A 231 13.64 5.68 20.94
CA PRO A 231 14.07 4.40 21.49
C PRO A 231 13.75 3.27 20.51
N ILE A 232 14.75 2.48 20.17
CA ILE A 232 14.62 1.30 19.35
C ILE A 232 14.90 0.09 20.21
N ILE A 233 13.97 -0.84 20.22
CA ILE A 233 14.07 -2.10 20.93
C ILE A 233 14.32 -3.18 19.88
N ALA A 234 15.52 -3.77 19.90
CA ALA A 234 15.82 -4.94 19.09
C ALA A 234 15.41 -6.19 19.87
N PRO A 235 14.44 -6.97 19.38
CA PRO A 235 14.09 -8.22 20.03
C PRO A 235 15.26 -9.19 19.96
N PRO A 236 15.40 -10.10 20.97
CA PRO A 236 16.47 -11.08 20.99
C PRO A 236 16.43 -11.98 19.76
N GLY A 237 17.59 -12.42 19.31
CA GLY A 237 17.72 -13.38 18.20
C GLY A 237 17.17 -14.76 18.58
N ASP A 238 16.82 -15.59 17.58
CA ASP A 238 16.37 -16.95 17.80
C ASP A 238 17.46 -17.76 18.54
N GLY A 239 17.12 -18.30 19.71
CA GLY A 239 18.02 -19.13 20.52
C GLY A 239 18.89 -18.39 21.55
N VAL A 240 18.66 -17.11 21.77
CA VAL A 240 19.30 -16.33 22.83
C VAL A 240 18.23 -15.91 23.82
N ASP A 241 18.29 -16.48 25.03
CA ASP A 241 17.34 -16.18 26.13
C ASP A 241 17.59 -14.80 26.75
N GLU A 242 18.43 -13.95 26.17
CA GLU A 242 18.95 -12.77 26.84
C GLU A 242 18.65 -11.47 26.11
N GLU A 243 18.22 -10.58 26.95
CA GLU A 243 18.22 -9.12 26.90
C GLU A 243 17.80 -8.42 25.60
N VAL A 244 16.67 -7.75 25.73
CA VAL A 244 16.22 -6.71 24.82
C VAL A 244 17.32 -5.65 24.71
N ILE A 245 18.08 -5.67 23.62
CA ILE A 245 19.08 -4.64 23.35
C ILE A 245 18.32 -3.39 22.88
N GLY A 246 18.26 -2.39 23.75
CA GLY A 246 17.69 -1.08 23.44
C GLY A 246 18.78 -0.08 23.12
N GLY A 247 18.54 0.74 22.11
CA GLY A 247 19.35 1.92 21.79
C GLY A 247 18.44 3.10 21.48
N SER A 248 18.93 4.33 21.66
CA SER A 248 18.22 5.53 21.23
C SER A 248 18.90 6.13 20.02
N MET A 249 18.12 6.39 18.96
CA MET A 249 18.54 7.16 17.77
C MET A 249 18.28 8.63 18.01
N ARG A 250 19.21 9.47 17.59
CA ARG A 250 19.05 10.92 17.60
C ARG A 250 18.65 11.44 16.21
N MET A 251 18.09 12.63 16.19
CA MET A 251 17.69 13.30 14.95
C MET A 251 18.85 13.34 13.93
N GLY A 252 18.56 12.85 12.73
CA GLY A 252 19.52 12.78 11.62
C GLY A 252 20.36 11.49 11.56
N ASP A 253 20.36 10.68 12.62
CA ASP A 253 21.08 9.40 12.61
C ASP A 253 20.47 8.45 11.58
N VAL A 254 21.34 7.67 10.93
CA VAL A 254 20.95 6.61 10.02
C VAL A 254 21.43 5.28 10.58
N TRP A 255 20.48 4.41 10.86
CA TRP A 255 20.76 3.09 11.44
C TRP A 255 20.25 1.98 10.53
N VAL A 256 20.81 0.80 10.74
CA VAL A 256 20.41 -0.45 10.10
C VAL A 256 19.78 -1.33 11.19
N VAL A 257 18.47 -1.53 11.12
CA VAL A 257 17.70 -2.18 12.18
C VAL A 257 16.66 -3.13 11.62
N ARG A 258 16.22 -4.09 12.45
CA ARG A 258 15.13 -4.99 12.07
C ARG A 258 13.82 -4.23 11.99
N TRP A 259 13.00 -4.54 11.00
CA TRP A 259 11.71 -3.87 10.79
C TRP A 259 10.79 -3.93 12.01
N GLU A 260 10.72 -5.07 12.70
CA GLU A 260 9.89 -5.24 13.90
C GLU A 260 10.18 -4.22 15.01
N GLY A 261 11.44 -3.81 15.17
CA GLY A 261 11.86 -2.82 16.18
C GLY A 261 11.51 -1.37 15.82
N VAL A 262 11.32 -1.07 14.55
CA VAL A 262 11.14 0.29 14.03
C VAL A 262 9.72 0.56 13.58
N ARG A 263 8.94 -0.46 13.30
CA ARG A 263 7.58 -0.37 12.78
C ARG A 263 6.72 0.67 13.52
N LYS A 264 6.68 0.61 14.85
CA LYS A 264 5.89 1.53 15.66
C LYS A 264 6.37 2.97 15.58
N ALA A 265 7.69 3.19 15.47
CA ALA A 265 8.26 4.51 15.31
C ALA A 265 7.96 5.08 13.91
N TRP A 266 7.98 4.25 12.90
CA TRP A 266 7.58 4.64 11.54
C TRP A 266 6.08 4.99 11.47
N GLU A 267 5.19 4.22 12.11
CA GLU A 267 3.76 4.51 12.19
C GLU A 267 3.45 5.86 12.87
N ARG A 268 4.29 6.30 13.81
CA ARG A 268 4.20 7.62 14.46
C ARG A 268 4.79 8.74 13.62
N GLY A 269 5.57 8.41 12.58
CA GLY A 269 6.29 9.40 11.78
C GLY A 269 7.62 9.86 12.38
N ASP A 270 8.12 9.20 13.43
CA ASP A 270 9.38 9.53 14.10
C ASP A 270 10.61 9.12 13.28
N VAL A 271 10.42 8.19 12.34
CA VAL A 271 11.48 7.58 11.54
C VAL A 271 11.07 7.50 10.08
N GLU A 272 12.01 7.75 9.18
CA GLU A 272 11.87 7.57 7.73
C GLU A 272 12.66 6.33 7.29
N VAL A 273 12.07 5.51 6.43
CA VAL A 273 12.76 4.38 5.77
C VAL A 273 13.41 4.88 4.49
N LEU A 274 14.67 4.48 4.25
CA LEU A 274 15.52 4.92 3.14
C LEU A 274 15.59 3.87 2.02
#